data_8ccf8c1172b3ecd57cdfa7365f11047f
#
_entry.id   8ccf8c1172b3ecd57cdfa7365f11047f
#
_cell.length_a   1.000
_cell.length_b   1.000
_cell.length_c   1.000
_cell.angle_alpha   90.00
_cell.angle_beta   90.00
_cell.angle_gamma   90.00
#
_symmetry.space_group_name_H-M   'P 1'
#
loop_
_entity.id
_entity.type
_entity.pdbx_description
1 polymer ?
#
loop_
_entity_poly.entity_id
_entity_poly.type
_entity_poly.pdbx_seq_one_letter_code
_entity_poly.pdbx_strand_id
1 'polypeptide(L)'
;MWRIKVLYYNGKKLFAPYKRVRFLFFRFWEPAFVSEYHELDVYINHESYDSFFCGNCIGFYSEDDARKYIKLYEEHCKLVEKTSKIKPEYIYPEEKPDGK
;
A
#
# COMPACT_ATOMS: atom_id res chain seq x y z
N MET A 1 -8.32 -10.39 -3.61
CA MET A 1 -8.87 -10.91 -2.33
C MET A 1 -7.98 -10.53 -1.17
N TRP A 2 -8.59 -10.13 -0.07
CA TRP A 2 -7.90 -9.67 1.13
C TRP A 2 -8.38 -10.47 2.33
N ARG A 3 -7.52 -10.54 3.34
CA ARG A 3 -7.93 -10.98 4.67
C ARG A 3 -7.24 -10.12 5.71
N ILE A 4 -7.81 -10.03 6.88
CA ILE A 4 -7.24 -9.28 7.99
C ILE A 4 -6.76 -10.30 9.02
N LYS A 5 -5.47 -10.31 9.26
CA LYS A 5 -4.88 -11.19 10.26
C LYS A 5 -4.83 -10.43 11.58
N VAL A 6 -5.41 -11.03 12.61
CA VAL A 6 -5.34 -10.49 13.96
C VAL A 6 -4.11 -11.05 14.63
N LEU A 7 -3.21 -10.18 15.05
CA LEU A 7 -2.00 -10.61 15.72
C LEU A 7 -1.73 -9.77 16.96
N TYR A 8 -0.90 -10.30 17.83
CA TYR A 8 -0.52 -9.61 19.06
C TYR A 8 0.97 -9.33 18.99
N TYR A 9 1.33 -8.06 19.06
CA TYR A 9 2.70 -7.60 18.93
C TYR A 9 2.99 -6.60 20.04
N ASN A 10 4.01 -6.88 20.84
CA ASN A 10 4.38 -6.03 22.00
C ASN A 10 3.21 -5.72 22.92
N GLY A 11 2.36 -6.72 23.17
CA GLY A 11 1.20 -6.56 24.04
C GLY A 11 0.02 -5.81 23.43
N LYS A 12 0.11 -5.48 22.15
CA LYS A 12 -0.95 -4.77 21.43
C LYS A 12 -1.60 -5.68 20.40
N LYS A 13 -2.91 -5.52 20.25
CA LYS A 13 -3.67 -6.24 19.24
C LYS A 13 -3.65 -5.45 17.94
N LEU A 14 -3.18 -6.07 16.88
CA LEU A 14 -3.07 -5.43 15.58
C LEU A 14 -3.92 -6.17 14.54
N PHE A 15 -4.53 -5.41 13.65
CA PHE A 15 -5.30 -5.91 12.53
C PHE A 15 -4.49 -5.65 11.26
N ALA A 16 -3.88 -6.70 10.72
CA ALA A 16 -2.95 -6.60 9.61
C ALA A 16 -3.61 -7.04 8.31
N PRO A 17 -3.76 -6.13 7.33
CA PRO A 17 -4.30 -6.51 6.02
C PRO A 17 -3.29 -7.35 5.26
N TYR A 18 -3.77 -8.46 4.71
CA TYR A 18 -3.00 -9.34 3.85
C TYR A 18 -3.69 -9.47 2.52
N LYS A 19 -2.93 -9.28 1.46
CA LYS A 19 -3.40 -9.38 0.09
C LYS A 19 -2.99 -10.72 -0.50
N ARG A 20 -3.90 -11.36 -1.22
CA ARG A 20 -3.56 -12.60 -1.92
C ARG A 20 -2.85 -12.27 -3.22
N VAL A 21 -1.64 -12.77 -3.37
CA VAL A 21 -0.80 -12.53 -4.53
C VAL A 21 -0.57 -13.85 -5.26
N ARG A 22 -0.61 -13.79 -6.58
CA ARG A 22 -0.31 -14.93 -7.43
C ARG A 22 0.97 -14.64 -8.19
N PHE A 23 1.95 -15.55 -8.03
CA PHE A 23 3.20 -15.47 -8.77
C PHE A 23 3.44 -16.82 -9.43
N LEU A 24 3.40 -16.87 -10.76
CA LEU A 24 3.48 -18.09 -11.55
C LEU A 24 2.38 -19.07 -11.14
N PHE A 25 2.76 -20.22 -10.54
CA PHE A 25 1.81 -21.24 -10.06
C PHE A 25 1.55 -21.14 -8.57
N PHE A 26 2.22 -20.20 -7.87
CA PHE A 26 2.13 -20.07 -6.43
C PHE A 26 1.17 -18.97 -6.04
N ARG A 27 0.39 -19.25 -4.99
CA ARG A 27 -0.49 -18.27 -4.37
C ARG A 27 -0.03 -18.11 -2.93
N PHE A 28 0.15 -16.86 -2.52
CA PHE A 28 0.56 -16.57 -1.15
C PHE A 28 -0.11 -15.30 -0.65
N TRP A 29 -0.08 -15.12 0.66
CA TRP A 29 -0.61 -13.94 1.30
C TRP A 29 0.54 -12.99 1.60
N GLU A 30 0.42 -11.79 1.08
CA GLU A 30 1.42 -10.75 1.27
C GLU A 30 0.92 -9.70 2.25
N PRO A 31 1.66 -9.39 3.34
CA PRO A 31 1.26 -8.33 4.26
C PRO A 31 1.32 -6.96 3.59
N ALA A 32 0.50 -6.04 4.09
CA ALA A 32 0.61 -4.65 3.67
C ALA A 32 1.90 -4.06 4.24
N PHE A 33 2.61 -3.31 3.42
CA PHE A 33 3.86 -2.69 3.80
C PHE A 33 3.67 -1.22 4.15
N VAL A 34 4.48 -0.73 5.06
CA VAL A 34 4.45 0.67 5.48
C VAL A 34 4.71 1.60 4.28
N SER A 35 5.61 1.20 3.39
CA SER A 35 5.90 1.98 2.19
C SER A 35 4.69 2.13 1.27
N GLU A 36 3.89 1.07 1.11
CA GLU A 36 2.66 1.14 0.32
C GLU A 36 1.64 2.09 0.95
N TYR A 37 1.57 2.09 2.27
CA TYR A 37 0.69 2.99 3.00
C TYR A 37 1.04 4.46 2.74
N HIS A 38 2.31 4.78 2.74
CA HIS A 38 2.76 6.14 2.47
C HIS A 38 2.52 6.56 1.02
N GLU A 39 2.52 5.63 0.09
CA GLU A 39 2.24 5.91 -1.31
C GLU A 39 0.77 6.24 -1.58
N LEU A 40 -0.13 5.83 -0.70
CA LEU A 40 -1.56 6.09 -0.87
C LEU A 40 -1.91 7.56 -0.67
N ASP A 41 -0.98 8.36 -0.17
CA ASP A 41 -1.15 9.80 0.07
C ASP A 41 -2.41 10.11 0.88
N VAL A 42 -2.74 9.22 1.78
CA VAL A 42 -3.91 9.36 2.64
C VAL A 42 -3.49 9.91 3.98
N TYR A 43 -4.20 10.92 4.41
CA TYR A 43 -3.98 11.50 5.71
C TYR A 43 -4.58 10.59 6.77
N ILE A 44 -3.82 9.58 7.17
CA ILE A 44 -4.22 8.71 8.26
C ILE A 44 -3.37 9.07 9.48
N ASN A 45 -4.04 9.16 10.61
CA ASN A 45 -3.41 9.50 11.86
C ASN A 45 -2.33 8.46 12.21
N HIS A 46 -1.11 8.91 12.49
CA HIS A 46 0.00 8.05 12.87
C HIS A 46 -0.29 7.21 14.12
N GLU A 47 -1.29 7.60 14.89
CA GLU A 47 -1.69 6.88 16.09
C GLU A 47 -2.58 5.66 15.80
N SER A 48 -3.01 5.47 14.56
CA SER A 48 -3.94 4.40 14.20
C SER A 48 -3.27 3.09 13.81
N TYR A 49 -1.96 3.07 13.66
CA TYR A 49 -1.24 1.87 13.25
C TYR A 49 0.11 1.73 13.95
N ASP A 50 0.67 0.53 13.86
CA ASP A 50 2.03 0.24 14.29
C ASP A 50 2.68 -0.64 13.23
N SER A 51 3.99 -0.65 13.20
CA SER A 51 4.74 -1.49 12.29
C SER A 51 5.21 -2.75 13.01
N PHE A 52 5.28 -3.85 12.29
CA PHE A 52 5.80 -5.10 12.80
C PHE A 52 6.72 -5.72 11.75
N PHE A 53 7.39 -6.81 12.10
CA PHE A 53 8.30 -7.49 11.19
C PHE A 53 9.42 -6.55 10.72
N CYS A 54 10.25 -6.12 11.66
CA CYS A 54 11.37 -5.19 11.41
C CYS A 54 10.91 -3.83 10.84
N GLY A 55 9.71 -3.41 11.20
CA GLY A 55 9.20 -2.11 10.79
C GLY A 55 8.69 -2.02 9.36
N ASN A 56 8.61 -3.14 8.66
CA ASN A 56 8.22 -3.15 7.25
C ASN A 56 6.74 -3.35 7.03
N CYS A 57 6.06 -4.10 7.89
CA CYS A 57 4.66 -4.44 7.74
C CYS A 57 3.79 -3.55 8.63
N ILE A 58 2.56 -3.27 8.19
CA ILE A 58 1.66 -2.40 8.91
C ILE A 58 0.52 -3.18 9.53
N GLY A 59 0.18 -2.85 10.78
CA GLY A 59 -0.98 -3.38 11.48
C GLY A 59 -1.74 -2.25 12.14
N PHE A 60 -3.05 -2.25 12.01
CA PHE A 60 -3.89 -1.20 12.56
C PHE A 60 -4.43 -1.59 13.94
N TYR A 61 -4.70 -0.59 14.77
CA TYR A 61 -5.24 -0.84 16.10
C TYR A 61 -6.73 -1.17 16.09
N SER A 62 -7.42 -0.92 14.98
CA SER A 62 -8.83 -1.26 14.83
C SER A 62 -9.10 -1.98 13.52
N GLU A 63 -10.12 -2.84 13.51
CA GLU A 63 -10.54 -3.53 12.29
C GLU A 63 -11.07 -2.55 11.25
N ASP A 64 -11.76 -1.50 11.70
CA ASP A 64 -12.31 -0.49 10.78
C ASP A 64 -11.22 0.22 10.01
N ASP A 65 -10.10 0.54 10.66
CA ASP A 65 -8.97 1.19 9.99
C ASP A 65 -8.31 0.26 8.98
N ALA A 66 -8.21 -1.03 9.30
CA ALA A 66 -7.68 -2.02 8.37
C ALA A 66 -8.58 -2.15 7.14
N ARG A 67 -9.90 -2.17 7.33
CA ARG A 67 -10.86 -2.22 6.22
C ARG A 67 -10.80 -0.95 5.37
N LYS A 68 -10.63 0.19 6.01
CA LYS A 68 -10.48 1.47 5.32
C LYS A 68 -9.23 1.49 4.45
N TYR A 69 -8.13 0.96 4.97
CA TYR A 69 -6.89 0.82 4.21
C TYR A 69 -7.09 -0.04 2.96
N ILE A 70 -7.76 -1.18 3.10
CA ILE A 70 -8.01 -2.09 1.97
C ILE A 70 -8.81 -1.38 0.88
N LYS A 71 -9.84 -0.66 1.26
CA LYS A 71 -10.68 0.08 0.33
C LYS A 71 -9.87 1.14 -0.43
N LEU A 72 -9.06 1.90 0.29
CA LEU A 72 -8.23 2.94 -0.31
C LEU A 72 -7.18 2.36 -1.24
N TYR A 73 -6.60 1.23 -0.86
CA TYR A 73 -5.63 0.54 -1.70
C TYR A 73 -6.26 0.08 -3.02
N GLU A 74 -7.44 -0.50 -2.96
CA GLU A 74 -8.17 -0.95 -4.16
C GLU A 74 -8.52 0.22 -5.07
N GLU A 75 -8.95 1.34 -4.50
CA GLU A 75 -9.24 2.55 -5.25
C GLU A 75 -7.98 3.10 -5.93
N HIS A 76 -6.86 3.08 -5.21
CA HIS A 76 -5.58 3.51 -5.75
C HIS A 76 -5.14 2.63 -6.93
N CYS A 77 -5.29 1.31 -6.80
CA CYS A 77 -4.95 0.38 -7.87
C CYS A 77 -5.79 0.61 -9.12
N LYS A 78 -7.07 0.89 -8.95
CA LYS A 78 -7.94 1.22 -10.08
C LYS A 78 -7.50 2.52 -10.78
N LEU A 79 -7.08 3.50 -10.00
CA LEU A 79 -6.61 4.76 -10.54
C LEU A 79 -5.29 4.58 -11.31
N VAL A 80 -4.36 3.81 -10.75
CA VAL A 80 -3.09 3.50 -11.40
C VAL A 80 -3.33 2.73 -12.70
N GLU A 81 -4.20 1.74 -12.69
CA GLU A 81 -4.55 0.99 -13.88
C GLU A 81 -5.14 1.90 -14.96
N LYS A 82 -5.98 2.83 -14.56
CA LYS A 82 -6.60 3.78 -15.49
C LYS A 82 -5.56 4.73 -16.10
N THR A 83 -4.62 5.20 -15.29
CA THR A 83 -3.57 6.11 -15.77
C THR A 83 -2.49 5.38 -16.56
N SER A 84 -2.26 4.10 -16.30
CA SER A 84 -1.25 3.33 -17.05
C SER A 84 -1.61 3.13 -18.52
N LYS A 85 -2.88 3.33 -18.87
CA LYS A 85 -3.34 3.28 -20.26
C LYS A 85 -3.02 4.55 -21.03
N ILE A 86 -2.62 5.60 -20.34
CA ILE A 86 -2.26 6.86 -20.95
C ILE A 86 -0.81 6.77 -21.39
N LYS A 87 -0.57 7.16 -22.65
CA LYS A 87 0.79 7.13 -23.20
C LYS A 87 1.67 8.11 -22.41
N PRO A 88 2.82 7.66 -21.92
CA PRO A 88 3.69 8.54 -21.13
C PRO A 88 4.33 9.63 -21.99
N GLU A 89 4.55 10.76 -21.37
CA GLU A 89 5.30 11.85 -21.94
C GLU A 89 6.69 11.87 -21.33
N TYR A 90 7.68 12.22 -22.13
CA TYR A 90 9.06 12.28 -21.66
C TYR A 90 9.58 13.70 -21.79
N ILE A 91 10.21 14.16 -20.74
CA ILE A 91 10.85 15.47 -20.69
C ILE A 91 12.36 15.23 -20.60
N TYR A 92 13.10 15.80 -21.54
CA TYR A 92 14.55 15.64 -21.59
C TYR A 92 15.21 16.96 -21.17
N PRO A 93 15.64 17.08 -19.92
CA PRO A 93 16.20 18.35 -19.42
C PRO A 93 17.44 18.82 -20.15
N GLU A 94 18.17 17.89 -20.76
CA GLU A 94 19.38 18.20 -21.53
C GLU A 94 19.09 18.81 -22.90
N GLU A 95 17.88 18.61 -23.41
CA GLU A 95 17.45 19.13 -24.72
C GLU A 95 16.74 20.46 -24.54
N LYS A 96 17.49 21.52 -24.45
CA LYS A 96 16.90 22.84 -24.31
C LYS A 96 16.48 23.34 -25.68
N PRO A 97 15.21 23.76 -25.81
CA PRO A 97 14.69 24.20 -27.11
C PRO A 97 15.42 25.42 -27.64
N ASP A 98 15.93 26.24 -26.78
CA ASP A 98 16.68 27.44 -27.19
C ASP A 98 18.11 27.15 -27.64
N GLY A 99 18.53 25.90 -27.58
CA GLY A 99 19.78 25.42 -28.15
C GLY A 99 21.03 26.10 -27.63
N LYS A 100 20.89 26.72 -26.58
CA LYS A 100 21.96 27.61 -26.14
C LYS A 100 22.90 26.98 -25.23
#